data_36b036696dba1eb2a14e4008fd749e31
#
_entry.id   36b036696dba1eb2a14e4008fd749e31
#
_cell.length_a   1.000
_cell.length_b   1.000
_cell.length_c   1.000
_cell.angle_alpha   90.00
_cell.angle_beta   90.00
_cell.angle_gamma   90.00
#
_symmetry.space_group_name_H-M   'P 1'
#
loop_
_entity.id
_entity.type
_entity.pdbx_description
1 polymer ?
#
loop_
_entity_poly.entity_id
_entity_poly.type
_entity_poly.pdbx_seq_one_letter_code
_entity_poly.pdbx_strand_id
1 'polypeptide(L)'
;RDYYASRGLGDVYKRQDQSSAGIDRVLTVDICGIKDRFALDGENLTREYADIAFGTIFEPYLIDGVFDPEAVRIEKESLARRLDAEFNNKRLYCVRQARRKFYGDSPAGIELGGYKSDLPNVTPQTLKAEYDRILSLASIDVMVQGADPALVEELLLQKLAGAARSPQRFAMPLAMPIIETQHFSEEIHGLTQAKLCMLFTRGTPEDLPSITVMRMAMSVFGGSTTSRLFRNVREKQSLCYYCGSSALRATGVMMVDSGVEPGREAQAEAAILKELNDLCTGPITEQEMDDCRRSLLSSLDSLGDSLGGLESWYYGQILRDEALAPPEYGKVLTNAVTADEVREVLQSYHYSVGYTLTAKGEGENA
;
A
#
# COMPACT_ATOMS: atom_id res chain seq x y z
N ARG A 1 13.01 23.66 10.95
CA ARG A 1 11.84 23.76 11.86
C ARG A 1 11.64 25.19 12.39
N ASP A 2 12.71 25.83 12.87
CA ASP A 2 12.58 27.13 13.56
C ASP A 2 12.35 28.32 12.62
N TYR A 3 12.74 28.22 11.36
CA TYR A 3 12.62 29.31 10.39
C TYR A 3 11.16 29.64 10.01
N TYR A 4 10.31 28.60 9.88
CA TYR A 4 8.92 28.77 9.52
C TYR A 4 8.01 29.10 10.72
N ALA A 5 8.31 28.55 11.89
CA ALA A 5 7.62 28.91 13.14
C ALA A 5 7.81 30.41 13.49
N SER A 6 8.97 30.99 13.17
CA SER A 6 9.27 32.42 13.44
C SER A 6 8.53 33.38 12.49
N ARG A 7 7.98 32.91 11.36
CA ARG A 7 7.25 33.75 10.39
C ARG A 7 5.74 33.77 10.58
N GLY A 8 5.20 33.12 11.60
CA GLY A 8 3.76 33.14 11.87
C GLY A 8 2.92 32.33 10.86
N LEU A 9 3.54 31.43 10.08
CA LEU A 9 2.87 30.59 9.08
C LEU A 9 1.88 29.57 9.68
N GLY A 10 1.67 29.59 11.00
CA GLY A 10 0.85 28.60 11.68
C GLY A 10 1.45 27.20 11.62
N ASP A 11 0.65 26.18 11.89
CA ASP A 11 1.09 24.79 11.81
C ASP A 11 1.14 24.31 10.36
N VAL A 12 2.26 24.52 9.66
CA VAL A 12 2.54 23.89 8.37
C VAL A 12 2.94 22.45 8.63
N TYR A 13 2.08 21.52 8.21
CA TYR A 13 2.38 20.10 8.29
C TYR A 13 3.18 19.67 7.06
N LYS A 14 4.40 19.19 7.29
CA LYS A 14 5.27 18.61 6.26
C LYS A 14 5.48 17.14 6.56
N ARG A 15 5.14 16.29 5.59
CA ARG A 15 5.36 14.85 5.65
C ARG A 15 6.17 14.39 4.44
N GLN A 16 7.05 13.43 4.69
CA GLN A 16 7.71 12.65 3.65
C GLN A 16 7.37 11.18 3.89
N ASP A 17 7.04 10.47 2.83
CA ASP A 17 6.69 9.06 2.91
C ASP A 17 7.20 8.31 1.69
N GLN A 18 7.28 6.98 1.81
CA GLN A 18 7.53 6.09 0.70
C GLN A 18 6.45 5.02 0.65
N SER A 19 6.00 4.73 -0.54
CA SER A 19 4.98 3.72 -0.79
C SER A 19 5.28 2.94 -2.06
N SER A 20 4.47 1.93 -2.34
CA SER A 20 4.50 1.24 -3.63
C SER A 20 3.13 1.34 -4.29
N ALA A 21 3.13 1.68 -5.56
CA ALA A 21 1.97 1.63 -6.43
C ALA A 21 2.22 0.52 -7.48
N GLY A 22 1.82 -0.69 -7.13
CA GLY A 22 2.18 -1.87 -7.90
C GLY A 22 3.65 -2.23 -7.78
N ILE A 23 4.37 -2.18 -8.89
CA ILE A 23 5.82 -2.35 -8.94
C ILE A 23 6.58 -1.02 -8.78
N ASP A 24 5.89 0.11 -8.95
CA ASP A 24 6.50 1.43 -8.82
C ASP A 24 6.79 1.76 -7.36
N ARG A 25 7.92 2.46 -7.16
CA ARG A 25 8.27 3.06 -5.87
C ARG A 25 7.94 4.55 -5.93
N VAL A 26 7.15 4.99 -4.97
CA VAL A 26 6.69 6.37 -4.89
C VAL A 26 7.31 7.03 -3.66
N LEU A 27 8.01 8.14 -3.88
CA LEU A 27 8.43 9.06 -2.82
C LEU A 27 7.46 10.22 -2.81
N THR A 28 6.85 10.49 -1.66
CA THR A 28 5.83 11.52 -1.50
C THR A 28 6.35 12.62 -0.57
N VAL A 29 6.07 13.86 -0.94
CA VAL A 29 6.25 15.02 -0.07
C VAL A 29 4.91 15.74 0.02
N ASP A 30 4.32 15.72 1.20
CA ASP A 30 3.03 16.35 1.49
C ASP A 30 3.26 17.65 2.27
N ILE A 31 2.67 18.73 1.80
CA ILE A 31 2.60 20.00 2.53
C ILE A 31 1.12 20.35 2.72
N CYS A 32 0.73 20.58 3.95
CA CYS A 32 -0.63 20.98 4.28
C CYS A 32 -0.61 22.17 5.24
N GLY A 33 -1.49 23.13 5.01
CA GLY A 33 -1.63 24.32 5.85
C GLY A 33 -2.93 25.05 5.56
N ILE A 34 -3.06 26.26 6.12
CA ILE A 34 -4.23 27.12 5.91
C ILE A 34 -4.25 27.69 4.47
N LYS A 35 -5.42 28.02 3.98
CA LYS A 35 -5.58 28.62 2.64
C LYS A 35 -5.16 30.08 2.62
N ASP A 36 -4.71 30.59 1.46
CA ASP A 36 -4.29 32.00 1.25
C ASP A 36 -5.28 33.04 1.80
N ARG A 37 -6.59 32.76 1.71
CA ARG A 37 -7.65 33.66 2.24
C ARG A 37 -7.59 33.86 3.77
N PHE A 38 -6.83 33.06 4.48
CA PHE A 38 -6.62 33.15 5.93
C PHE A 38 -5.20 33.65 6.27
N ALA A 39 -4.40 33.99 5.24
CA ALA A 39 -3.09 34.58 5.44
C ALA A 39 -3.19 35.91 6.16
N LEU A 40 -2.23 36.19 7.01
CA LEU A 40 -2.02 37.50 7.62
C LEU A 40 -1.16 38.34 6.67
N ASP A 41 -1.37 39.66 6.67
CA ASP A 41 -0.52 40.62 5.96
C ASP A 41 -0.36 40.42 4.42
N GLY A 42 -1.27 39.66 3.78
CA GLY A 42 -1.25 39.43 2.33
C GLY A 42 -0.19 38.46 1.83
N GLU A 43 0.31 37.60 2.70
CA GLU A 43 1.23 36.51 2.34
C GLU A 43 0.61 35.57 1.30
N ASN A 44 1.43 35.07 0.35
CA ASN A 44 1.06 34.04 -0.59
C ASN A 44 1.49 32.66 -0.04
N LEU A 45 0.61 32.05 0.75
CA LEU A 45 0.88 30.76 1.39
C LEU A 45 1.03 29.62 0.38
N THR A 46 0.29 29.66 -0.72
CA THR A 46 0.42 28.69 -1.82
C THR A 46 1.87 28.66 -2.33
N ARG A 47 2.48 29.83 -2.56
CA ARG A 47 3.89 29.93 -2.98
C ARG A 47 4.84 29.38 -1.92
N GLU A 48 4.66 29.77 -0.67
CA GLU A 48 5.50 29.30 0.44
C GLU A 48 5.44 27.77 0.58
N TYR A 49 4.24 27.17 0.47
CA TYR A 49 4.08 25.72 0.55
C TYR A 49 4.73 25.01 -0.64
N ALA A 50 4.56 25.54 -1.85
CA ALA A 50 5.20 25.01 -3.04
C ALA A 50 6.73 25.11 -2.95
N ASP A 51 7.27 26.21 -2.47
CA ASP A 51 8.72 26.38 -2.26
C ASP A 51 9.27 25.41 -1.22
N ILE A 52 8.53 25.12 -0.13
CA ILE A 52 8.90 24.10 0.85
C ILE A 52 8.89 22.70 0.22
N ALA A 53 7.83 22.36 -0.54
CA ALA A 53 7.70 21.05 -1.18
C ALA A 53 8.83 20.83 -2.20
N PHE A 54 9.01 21.77 -3.11
CA PHE A 54 9.97 21.67 -4.19
C PHE A 54 11.41 21.81 -3.69
N GLY A 55 11.67 22.70 -2.71
CA GLY A 55 12.96 22.80 -2.04
C GLY A 55 13.35 21.49 -1.37
N THR A 56 12.39 20.78 -0.76
CA THR A 56 12.64 19.46 -0.17
C THR A 56 13.08 18.43 -1.20
N ILE A 57 12.53 18.49 -2.43
CA ILE A 57 12.80 17.52 -3.49
C ILE A 57 14.06 17.92 -4.29
N PHE A 58 14.21 19.19 -4.64
CA PHE A 58 15.21 19.65 -5.62
C PHE A 58 16.45 20.34 -5.01
N GLU A 59 16.36 20.74 -3.74
CA GLU A 59 17.41 21.52 -3.08
C GLU A 59 17.89 20.84 -1.78
N PRO A 60 18.46 19.62 -1.89
CA PRO A 60 18.96 18.92 -0.72
C PRO A 60 20.13 19.64 -0.07
N TYR A 61 20.23 19.58 1.25
CA TYR A 61 21.42 20.06 1.94
C TYR A 61 22.62 19.17 1.63
N LEU A 62 23.66 19.74 1.02
CA LEU A 62 24.87 19.04 0.62
C LEU A 62 26.11 19.69 1.24
N ILE A 63 27.11 18.88 1.58
CA ILE A 63 28.46 19.30 1.98
C ILE A 63 29.43 18.79 0.91
N ASP A 64 30.19 19.68 0.32
CA ASP A 64 31.14 19.37 -0.77
C ASP A 64 30.49 18.57 -1.93
N GLY A 65 29.24 18.88 -2.24
CA GLY A 65 28.48 18.27 -3.35
C GLY A 65 27.88 16.90 -3.07
N VAL A 66 27.98 16.37 -1.84
CA VAL A 66 27.39 15.11 -1.42
C VAL A 66 26.53 15.30 -0.17
N PHE A 67 25.72 14.31 0.19
CA PHE A 67 24.95 14.36 1.43
C PHE A 67 25.87 14.40 2.66
N ASP A 68 25.44 15.11 3.72
CA ASP A 68 26.17 15.21 4.99
C ASP A 68 26.51 13.80 5.53
N PRO A 69 27.80 13.46 5.68
CA PRO A 69 28.24 12.15 6.15
C PRO A 69 27.65 11.76 7.51
N GLU A 70 27.50 12.74 8.41
CA GLU A 70 26.96 12.48 9.75
C GLU A 70 25.45 12.21 9.68
N ALA A 71 24.71 12.98 8.89
CA ALA A 71 23.29 12.71 8.65
C ALA A 71 23.07 11.31 8.02
N VAL A 72 23.89 10.95 7.02
CA VAL A 72 23.85 9.61 6.40
C VAL A 72 24.12 8.50 7.42
N ARG A 73 25.11 8.70 8.30
CA ARG A 73 25.42 7.73 9.37
C ARG A 73 24.22 7.52 10.31
N ILE A 74 23.64 8.63 10.79
CA ILE A 74 22.48 8.60 11.72
C ILE A 74 21.28 7.90 11.08
N GLU A 75 20.97 8.24 9.82
CA GLU A 75 19.82 7.62 9.11
C GLU A 75 20.05 6.13 8.82
N LYS A 76 21.28 5.72 8.49
CA LYS A 76 21.63 4.29 8.34
C LYS A 76 21.43 3.52 9.64
N GLU A 77 21.86 4.05 10.76
CA GLU A 77 21.64 3.42 12.08
C GLU A 77 20.16 3.36 12.44
N SER A 78 19.40 4.42 12.15
CA SER A 78 17.98 4.47 12.35
C SER A 78 17.26 3.42 11.49
N LEU A 79 17.63 3.31 10.21
CA LEU A 79 17.09 2.31 9.29
C LEU A 79 17.43 0.89 9.74
N ALA A 80 18.69 0.63 10.16
CA ALA A 80 19.07 -0.67 10.67
C ALA A 80 18.21 -1.10 11.87
N ARG A 81 17.99 -0.20 12.83
CA ARG A 81 17.10 -0.47 13.98
C ARG A 81 15.65 -0.73 13.56
N ARG A 82 15.12 0.01 12.56
CA ARG A 82 13.77 -0.24 12.04
C ARG A 82 13.66 -1.61 11.39
N LEU A 83 14.64 -2.00 10.58
CA LEU A 83 14.68 -3.31 9.92
C LEU A 83 14.78 -4.46 10.96
N ASP A 84 15.59 -4.29 12.01
CA ASP A 84 15.64 -5.27 13.11
C ASP A 84 14.32 -5.36 13.89
N ALA A 85 13.64 -4.22 14.08
CA ALA A 85 12.36 -4.17 14.79
C ALA A 85 11.19 -4.76 14.00
N GLU A 86 11.32 -4.92 12.68
CA GLU A 86 10.24 -5.48 11.83
C GLU A 86 9.80 -6.87 12.26
N PHE A 87 10.73 -7.69 12.72
CA PHE A 87 10.43 -9.02 13.25
C PHE A 87 9.50 -8.97 14.47
N ASN A 88 9.44 -7.87 15.22
CA ASN A 88 8.55 -7.74 16.37
C ASN A 88 7.07 -7.73 15.97
N ASN A 89 6.74 -7.24 14.80
CA ASN A 89 5.39 -7.33 14.25
C ASN A 89 5.22 -8.63 13.45
N LYS A 90 4.88 -9.72 14.14
CA LYS A 90 4.74 -11.06 13.55
C LYS A 90 3.75 -11.13 12.40
N ARG A 91 2.69 -10.31 12.41
CA ARG A 91 1.71 -10.23 11.31
C ARG A 91 2.36 -9.68 10.04
N LEU A 92 2.99 -8.50 10.13
CA LEU A 92 3.68 -7.91 8.98
C LEU A 92 4.84 -8.77 8.49
N TYR A 93 5.59 -9.37 9.42
CA TYR A 93 6.66 -10.29 9.07
C TYR A 93 6.15 -11.49 8.27
N CYS A 94 5.07 -12.15 8.72
CA CYS A 94 4.43 -13.25 8.00
C CYS A 94 4.02 -12.85 6.57
N VAL A 95 3.33 -11.72 6.43
CA VAL A 95 2.90 -11.19 5.13
C VAL A 95 4.10 -10.92 4.22
N ARG A 96 5.18 -10.34 4.73
CA ARG A 96 6.41 -10.10 3.95
C ARG A 96 7.05 -11.39 3.49
N GLN A 97 7.20 -12.37 4.38
CA GLN A 97 7.78 -13.67 4.01
C GLN A 97 6.93 -14.37 2.94
N ALA A 98 5.60 -14.37 3.09
CA ALA A 98 4.69 -14.90 2.06
C ALA A 98 4.91 -14.20 0.70
N ARG A 99 4.97 -12.87 0.70
CA ARG A 99 5.21 -12.08 -0.54
C ARG A 99 6.58 -12.39 -1.15
N ARG A 100 7.63 -12.51 -0.34
CA ARG A 100 8.97 -12.89 -0.82
C ARG A 100 8.97 -14.27 -1.51
N LYS A 101 8.25 -15.24 -0.92
CA LYS A 101 8.11 -16.57 -1.52
C LYS A 101 7.31 -16.54 -2.81
N PHE A 102 6.27 -15.70 -2.87
CA PHE A 102 5.40 -15.58 -4.03
C PHE A 102 6.05 -14.80 -5.19
N TYR A 103 6.61 -13.63 -4.89
CA TYR A 103 7.16 -12.75 -5.93
C TYR A 103 8.60 -13.08 -6.32
N GLY A 104 9.35 -13.78 -5.46
CA GLY A 104 10.76 -14.12 -5.71
C GLY A 104 11.61 -12.89 -6.03
N ASP A 105 12.41 -12.99 -7.07
CA ASP A 105 13.31 -11.92 -7.54
C ASP A 105 12.61 -10.88 -8.45
N SER A 106 11.30 -10.95 -8.58
CA SER A 106 10.56 -9.95 -9.36
C SER A 106 10.54 -8.58 -8.66
N PRO A 107 10.34 -7.47 -9.39
CA PRO A 107 10.30 -6.14 -8.80
C PRO A 107 9.29 -5.98 -7.65
N ALA A 108 8.16 -6.73 -7.68
CA ALA A 108 7.16 -6.71 -6.61
C ALA A 108 7.63 -7.41 -5.33
N GLY A 109 8.65 -8.27 -5.42
CA GLY A 109 9.29 -8.97 -4.29
C GLY A 109 10.31 -8.12 -3.53
N ILE A 110 10.77 -7.02 -4.11
CA ILE A 110 11.74 -6.12 -3.47
C ILE A 110 11.08 -5.40 -2.30
N GLU A 111 11.70 -5.48 -1.13
CA GLU A 111 11.20 -4.83 0.08
C GLU A 111 11.24 -3.29 -0.03
N LEU A 112 10.18 -2.63 0.39
CA LEU A 112 10.08 -1.17 0.35
C LEU A 112 11.15 -0.50 1.23
N GLY A 113 11.44 -1.08 2.38
CA GLY A 113 12.47 -0.61 3.31
C GLY A 113 13.91 -0.98 2.91
N GLY A 114 14.10 -1.77 1.85
CA GLY A 114 15.41 -2.31 1.47
C GLY A 114 15.87 -3.44 2.37
N TYR A 115 17.16 -3.76 2.33
CA TYR A 115 17.75 -4.86 3.07
C TYR A 115 18.92 -4.38 3.94
N LYS A 116 19.04 -4.94 5.14
CA LYS A 116 20.13 -4.60 6.07
C LYS A 116 21.51 -4.90 5.47
N SER A 117 21.60 -5.93 4.62
CA SER A 117 22.82 -6.29 3.87
C SER A 117 23.34 -5.19 2.96
N ASP A 118 22.47 -4.28 2.50
CA ASP A 118 22.83 -3.24 1.54
C ASP A 118 23.36 -1.97 2.22
N LEU A 119 23.08 -1.79 3.51
CA LEU A 119 23.48 -0.61 4.26
C LEU A 119 24.97 -0.28 4.21
N PRO A 120 25.93 -1.25 4.22
CA PRO A 120 27.35 -0.94 4.06
C PRO A 120 27.67 -0.17 2.78
N ASN A 121 26.91 -0.41 1.69
CA ASN A 121 27.12 0.20 0.38
C ASN A 121 26.51 1.63 0.27
N VAL A 122 25.68 2.02 1.24
CA VAL A 122 25.09 3.38 1.30
C VAL A 122 26.12 4.35 1.89
N THR A 123 26.65 5.20 1.03
CA THR A 123 27.61 6.28 1.38
C THR A 123 27.04 7.62 0.92
N PRO A 124 27.56 8.77 1.40
CA PRO A 124 27.16 10.09 0.89
C PRO A 124 27.22 10.19 -0.64
N GLN A 125 28.24 9.60 -1.24
CA GLN A 125 28.47 9.62 -2.69
C GLN A 125 27.48 8.73 -3.45
N THR A 126 27.29 7.46 -3.01
CA THR A 126 26.36 6.55 -3.67
C THR A 126 24.91 7.02 -3.52
N LEU A 127 24.57 7.61 -2.36
CA LEU A 127 23.25 8.19 -2.11
C LEU A 127 23.01 9.41 -3.02
N LYS A 128 24.04 10.28 -3.21
CA LYS A 128 23.93 11.44 -4.11
C LYS A 128 23.77 10.99 -5.57
N ALA A 129 24.54 10.02 -6.00
CA ALA A 129 24.44 9.48 -7.37
C ALA A 129 23.03 8.89 -7.62
N GLU A 130 22.47 8.15 -6.66
CA GLU A 130 21.13 7.58 -6.78
C GLU A 130 20.04 8.67 -6.73
N TYR A 131 20.20 9.69 -5.91
CA TYR A 131 19.31 10.85 -5.88
C TYR A 131 19.26 11.54 -7.25
N ASP A 132 20.42 11.80 -7.87
CA ASP A 132 20.50 12.43 -9.19
C ASP A 132 19.87 11.54 -10.27
N ARG A 133 20.09 10.21 -10.20
CA ARG A 133 19.47 9.25 -11.09
C ARG A 133 17.94 9.28 -10.97
N ILE A 134 17.42 9.26 -9.75
CA ILE A 134 15.97 9.33 -9.50
C ILE A 134 15.41 10.63 -10.07
N LEU A 135 16.01 11.78 -9.79
CA LEU A 135 15.53 13.06 -10.30
C LEU A 135 15.56 13.13 -11.84
N SER A 136 16.49 12.46 -12.50
CA SER A 136 16.56 12.44 -13.96
C SER A 136 15.48 11.56 -14.61
N LEU A 137 15.05 10.49 -13.94
CA LEU A 137 14.22 9.43 -14.53
C LEU A 137 12.78 9.39 -13.96
N ALA A 138 12.57 9.82 -12.71
CA ALA A 138 11.26 9.69 -12.07
C ALA A 138 10.20 10.57 -12.73
N SER A 139 9.01 10.02 -12.93
CA SER A 139 7.81 10.82 -13.18
C SER A 139 7.45 11.62 -11.94
N ILE A 140 6.97 12.84 -12.12
CA ILE A 140 6.54 13.72 -11.03
C ILE A 140 5.06 14.01 -11.23
N ASP A 141 4.25 13.60 -10.28
CA ASP A 141 2.82 13.92 -10.22
C ASP A 141 2.60 14.90 -9.06
N VAL A 142 1.90 15.99 -9.30
CA VAL A 142 1.59 17.00 -8.29
C VAL A 142 0.08 17.08 -8.09
N MET A 143 -0.35 16.84 -6.86
CA MET A 143 -1.76 16.93 -6.45
C MET A 143 -1.97 18.23 -5.68
N VAL A 144 -2.84 19.11 -6.18
CA VAL A 144 -3.12 20.41 -5.56
C VAL A 144 -4.57 20.46 -5.10
N GLN A 145 -4.78 20.76 -3.80
CA GLN A 145 -6.11 20.87 -3.22
C GLN A 145 -6.29 22.19 -2.48
N GLY A 146 -7.25 23.01 -2.90
CA GLY A 146 -7.60 24.24 -2.20
C GLY A 146 -6.61 25.40 -2.36
N ALA A 147 -5.70 25.30 -3.34
CA ALA A 147 -4.73 26.31 -3.73
C ALA A 147 -4.81 26.53 -5.25
N ASP A 148 -4.10 27.53 -5.78
CA ASP A 148 -4.05 27.82 -7.22
C ASP A 148 -3.11 26.83 -7.93
N PRO A 149 -3.62 25.89 -8.75
CA PRO A 149 -2.80 24.92 -9.43
C PRO A 149 -1.89 25.54 -10.50
N ALA A 150 -2.29 26.65 -11.14
CA ALA A 150 -1.49 27.29 -12.17
C ALA A 150 -0.22 27.91 -11.58
N LEU A 151 -0.31 28.52 -10.39
CA LEU A 151 0.85 29.02 -9.68
C LEU A 151 1.80 27.89 -9.28
N VAL A 152 1.25 26.76 -8.78
CA VAL A 152 2.07 25.59 -8.38
C VAL A 152 2.78 24.98 -9.59
N GLU A 153 2.10 24.87 -10.74
CA GLU A 153 2.69 24.42 -11.99
C GLU A 153 3.82 25.33 -12.46
N GLU A 154 3.61 26.65 -12.46
CA GLU A 154 4.63 27.65 -12.81
C GLU A 154 5.90 27.47 -11.94
N LEU A 155 5.73 27.35 -10.63
CA LEU A 155 6.84 27.16 -9.68
C LEU A 155 7.58 25.86 -9.91
N LEU A 156 6.85 24.76 -10.21
CA LEU A 156 7.47 23.48 -10.55
C LEU A 156 8.30 23.60 -11.83
N LEU A 157 7.75 24.21 -12.88
CA LEU A 157 8.44 24.40 -14.16
C LEU A 157 9.71 25.25 -14.00
N GLN A 158 9.68 26.27 -13.13
CA GLN A 158 10.87 27.06 -12.79
C GLN A 158 11.97 26.18 -12.14
N LYS A 159 11.61 25.28 -11.22
CA LYS A 159 12.56 24.34 -10.59
C LYS A 159 13.14 23.31 -11.56
N LEU A 160 12.35 22.93 -12.57
CA LEU A 160 12.76 21.96 -13.59
C LEU A 160 13.52 22.61 -14.75
N ALA A 161 13.56 23.95 -14.84
CA ALA A 161 14.19 24.68 -15.94
C ALA A 161 15.70 24.32 -16.01
N GLY A 162 16.13 23.85 -17.19
CA GLY A 162 17.53 23.45 -17.42
C GLY A 162 17.94 22.08 -16.88
N ALA A 163 17.04 21.35 -16.21
CA ALA A 163 17.33 19.98 -15.78
C ALA A 163 17.23 19.00 -16.96
N ALA A 164 18.29 18.24 -17.21
CA ALA A 164 18.26 17.15 -18.19
C ALA A 164 17.48 15.96 -17.61
N ARG A 165 16.20 15.86 -17.98
CA ARG A 165 15.29 14.81 -17.51
C ARG A 165 14.77 13.97 -18.67
N SER A 166 14.65 12.67 -18.45
CA SER A 166 14.01 11.72 -19.34
C SER A 166 13.05 10.84 -18.51
N PRO A 167 11.91 11.39 -18.07
CA PRO A 167 11.00 10.67 -17.19
C PRO A 167 10.54 9.36 -17.82
N GLN A 168 10.59 8.29 -17.05
CA GLN A 168 10.11 6.97 -17.43
C GLN A 168 8.97 6.59 -16.50
N ARG A 169 7.83 6.23 -17.08
CA ARG A 169 6.70 5.66 -16.35
C ARG A 169 6.62 4.17 -16.68
N PHE A 170 6.84 3.33 -15.70
CA PHE A 170 6.74 1.89 -15.85
C PHE A 170 5.32 1.46 -15.46
N ALA A 171 4.38 1.63 -16.38
CA ALA A 171 2.98 1.26 -16.17
C ALA A 171 2.71 -0.22 -16.51
N MET A 172 3.65 -1.12 -16.21
CA MET A 172 3.43 -2.55 -16.46
C MET A 172 2.93 -3.24 -15.19
N PRO A 173 1.66 -3.67 -15.15
CA PRO A 173 1.23 -4.59 -14.13
C PRO A 173 2.05 -5.88 -14.24
N LEU A 174 2.61 -6.32 -13.11
CA LEU A 174 3.40 -7.55 -13.07
C LEU A 174 2.45 -8.75 -13.14
N ALA A 175 2.51 -9.51 -14.23
CA ALA A 175 1.83 -10.78 -14.34
C ALA A 175 2.50 -11.82 -13.44
N MET A 176 1.77 -12.37 -12.48
CA MET A 176 2.24 -13.51 -11.68
C MET A 176 1.59 -14.78 -12.22
N PRO A 177 2.38 -15.76 -12.70
CA PRO A 177 1.82 -16.98 -13.28
C PRO A 177 1.02 -17.77 -12.26
N ILE A 178 0.06 -18.53 -12.74
CA ILE A 178 -0.60 -19.56 -11.94
C ILE A 178 0.42 -20.67 -11.73
N ILE A 179 0.71 -20.98 -10.48
CA ILE A 179 1.63 -22.02 -10.06
C ILE A 179 0.92 -23.02 -9.16
N GLU A 180 1.46 -24.23 -9.05
CA GLU A 180 1.03 -25.19 -8.05
C GLU A 180 1.21 -24.60 -6.65
N THR A 181 0.25 -24.86 -5.76
CA THR A 181 0.27 -24.33 -4.40
C THR A 181 1.52 -24.76 -3.64
N GLN A 182 2.24 -23.82 -3.07
CA GLN A 182 3.41 -24.03 -2.25
C GLN A 182 3.14 -23.63 -0.80
N HIS A 183 3.56 -24.47 0.14
CA HIS A 183 3.43 -24.21 1.57
C HIS A 183 4.79 -23.99 2.21
N PHE A 184 4.89 -22.95 3.03
CA PHE A 184 6.08 -22.61 3.80
C PHE A 184 5.69 -22.42 5.27
N SER A 185 6.56 -22.84 6.17
CA SER A 185 6.37 -22.63 7.60
C SER A 185 7.67 -22.20 8.27
N GLU A 186 7.54 -21.41 9.32
CA GLU A 186 8.64 -20.97 10.18
C GLU A 186 8.22 -21.10 11.64
N GLU A 187 9.03 -21.80 12.44
CA GLU A 187 8.79 -21.95 13.88
C GLU A 187 9.41 -20.79 14.67
N ILE A 188 8.60 -20.15 15.49
CA ILE A 188 9.01 -19.01 16.32
C ILE A 188 8.87 -19.35 17.79
N HIS A 189 9.96 -19.17 18.54
CA HIS A 189 9.94 -19.32 19.99
C HIS A 189 9.04 -18.28 20.67
N GLY A 190 8.23 -18.73 21.63
CA GLY A 190 7.37 -17.85 22.43
C GLY A 190 6.23 -17.19 21.62
N LEU A 191 5.88 -17.73 20.46
CA LEU A 191 4.76 -17.23 19.68
C LEU A 191 3.44 -17.62 20.36
N THR A 192 2.71 -16.62 20.85
CA THR A 192 1.41 -16.82 21.50
C THR A 192 0.25 -16.92 20.53
N GLN A 193 0.45 -16.51 19.27
CA GLN A 193 -0.54 -16.53 18.21
C GLN A 193 0.14 -16.83 16.88
N ALA A 194 -0.19 -17.94 16.28
CA ALA A 194 0.26 -18.28 14.93
C ALA A 194 -0.25 -17.28 13.89
N LYS A 195 0.47 -17.13 12.79
CA LYS A 195 0.10 -16.27 11.66
C LYS A 195 0.04 -17.10 10.40
N LEU A 196 -1.02 -16.89 9.62
CA LEU A 196 -1.22 -17.51 8.32
C LEU A 196 -1.42 -16.41 7.29
N CYS A 197 -0.64 -16.44 6.22
CA CYS A 197 -0.81 -15.60 5.04
C CYS A 197 -0.97 -16.49 3.81
N MET A 198 -2.07 -16.29 3.08
CA MET A 198 -2.39 -17.03 1.87
C MET A 198 -2.43 -16.05 0.69
N LEU A 199 -1.72 -16.38 -0.39
CA LEU A 199 -1.67 -15.59 -1.62
C LEU A 199 -2.27 -16.36 -2.78
N PHE A 200 -3.13 -15.68 -3.53
CA PHE A 200 -3.85 -16.22 -4.68
C PHE A 200 -3.57 -15.32 -5.89
N THR A 201 -3.33 -15.93 -7.05
CA THR A 201 -3.13 -15.20 -8.31
C THR A 201 -4.23 -15.47 -9.32
N ARG A 202 -4.41 -14.53 -10.25
CA ARG A 202 -5.27 -14.68 -11.41
C ARG A 202 -4.51 -15.05 -12.69
N GLY A 203 -3.19 -15.08 -12.64
CA GLY A 203 -2.33 -15.39 -13.77
C GLY A 203 -1.88 -14.17 -14.55
N THR A 204 -2.79 -13.29 -14.97
CA THR A 204 -2.45 -12.10 -15.74
C THR A 204 -3.13 -10.86 -15.17
N PRO A 205 -2.45 -9.69 -15.17
CA PRO A 205 -3.05 -8.43 -14.76
C PRO A 205 -4.05 -7.87 -15.78
N GLU A 206 -3.94 -8.24 -17.05
CA GLU A 206 -4.81 -7.78 -18.14
C GLU A 206 -6.26 -8.22 -17.95
N ASP A 207 -6.46 -9.37 -17.27
CA ASP A 207 -7.78 -9.92 -16.93
C ASP A 207 -8.34 -9.37 -15.61
N LEU A 208 -7.75 -8.29 -15.07
CA LEU A 208 -8.26 -7.70 -13.82
C LEU A 208 -9.70 -7.21 -14.01
N PRO A 209 -10.62 -7.60 -13.11
CA PRO A 209 -11.97 -7.06 -13.13
C PRO A 209 -11.94 -5.59 -12.76
N SER A 210 -13.04 -4.90 -13.02
CA SER A 210 -13.16 -3.51 -12.57
C SER A 210 -12.87 -3.42 -11.07
N ILE A 211 -12.17 -2.37 -10.68
CA ILE A 211 -11.78 -2.15 -9.29
C ILE A 211 -12.96 -2.17 -8.32
N THR A 212 -14.15 -1.81 -8.81
CA THR A 212 -15.37 -1.77 -8.02
C THR A 212 -15.89 -3.18 -7.73
N VAL A 213 -15.91 -4.04 -8.76
CA VAL A 213 -16.31 -5.46 -8.61
C VAL A 213 -15.33 -6.17 -7.68
N MET A 214 -14.03 -5.92 -7.86
CA MET A 214 -12.99 -6.51 -7.00
C MET A 214 -13.11 -6.05 -5.54
N ARG A 215 -13.43 -4.77 -5.28
CA ARG A 215 -13.70 -4.28 -3.93
C ARG A 215 -14.90 -4.98 -3.29
N MET A 216 -15.97 -5.17 -4.07
CA MET A 216 -17.16 -5.89 -3.59
C MET A 216 -16.80 -7.35 -3.29
N ALA A 217 -16.11 -8.04 -4.18
CA ALA A 217 -15.67 -9.43 -3.98
C ALA A 217 -14.83 -9.59 -2.70
N MET A 218 -13.85 -8.71 -2.49
CA MET A 218 -13.06 -8.71 -1.26
C MET A 218 -13.93 -8.42 -0.03
N SER A 219 -14.88 -7.49 -0.11
CA SER A 219 -15.78 -7.15 1.00
C SER A 219 -16.67 -8.33 1.41
N VAL A 220 -17.23 -9.06 0.44
CA VAL A 220 -18.05 -10.25 0.67
C VAL A 220 -17.22 -11.38 1.27
N PHE A 221 -16.02 -11.62 0.76
CA PHE A 221 -15.18 -12.72 1.20
C PHE A 221 -14.59 -12.49 2.58
N GLY A 222 -13.81 -11.42 2.80
CA GLY A 222 -13.09 -11.22 4.06
C GLY A 222 -12.79 -9.76 4.42
N GLY A 223 -13.24 -8.78 3.62
CA GLY A 223 -12.90 -7.36 3.79
C GLY A 223 -13.82 -6.57 4.72
N SER A 224 -14.81 -7.19 5.33
CA SER A 224 -15.79 -6.51 6.20
C SER A 224 -16.14 -7.35 7.43
N THR A 225 -16.76 -6.73 8.42
CA THR A 225 -17.29 -7.42 9.61
C THR A 225 -18.53 -8.28 9.31
N THR A 226 -19.11 -8.13 8.13
CA THR A 226 -20.23 -8.94 7.63
C THR A 226 -19.80 -10.00 6.63
N SER A 227 -18.50 -10.08 6.31
CA SER A 227 -17.92 -11.02 5.36
C SER A 227 -18.01 -12.46 5.83
N ARG A 228 -17.88 -13.41 4.88
CA ARG A 228 -17.91 -14.84 5.19
C ARG A 228 -16.77 -15.28 6.08
N LEU A 229 -15.54 -14.81 5.85
CA LEU A 229 -14.42 -15.14 6.72
C LEU A 229 -14.65 -14.65 8.15
N PHE A 230 -15.17 -13.44 8.31
CA PHE A 230 -15.48 -12.92 9.64
C PHE A 230 -16.55 -13.76 10.34
N ARG A 231 -17.72 -13.96 9.69
CA ARG A 231 -18.87 -14.65 10.32
C ARG A 231 -18.62 -16.13 10.53
N ASN A 232 -18.05 -16.83 9.56
CA ASN A 232 -17.99 -18.29 9.56
C ASN A 232 -16.68 -18.82 10.15
N VAL A 233 -15.53 -18.21 9.83
CA VAL A 233 -14.21 -18.70 10.29
C VAL A 233 -13.86 -18.11 11.66
N ARG A 234 -14.06 -16.80 11.85
CA ARG A 234 -13.74 -16.13 13.10
C ARG A 234 -14.82 -16.34 14.16
N GLU A 235 -16.08 -15.94 13.90
CA GLU A 235 -17.11 -15.93 14.92
C GLU A 235 -17.70 -17.32 15.18
N LYS A 236 -18.19 -18.00 14.12
CA LYS A 236 -18.89 -19.27 14.27
C LYS A 236 -17.97 -20.45 14.63
N GLN A 237 -16.80 -20.54 13.98
CA GLN A 237 -15.86 -21.65 14.21
C GLN A 237 -14.78 -21.29 15.25
N SER A 238 -14.63 -20.02 15.60
CA SER A 238 -13.62 -19.53 16.56
C SER A 238 -12.19 -20.00 16.25
N LEU A 239 -11.85 -20.07 14.94
CA LEU A 239 -10.54 -20.58 14.49
C LEU A 239 -9.47 -19.48 14.49
N CYS A 240 -9.86 -18.24 14.49
CA CYS A 240 -8.92 -17.12 14.37
C CYS A 240 -9.36 -15.88 15.14
N TYR A 241 -8.39 -15.11 15.59
CA TYR A 241 -8.62 -13.81 16.25
C TYR A 241 -8.97 -12.71 15.24
N TYR A 242 -8.37 -12.81 14.06
CA TYR A 242 -8.70 -12.00 12.89
C TYR A 242 -8.51 -12.87 11.64
N CYS A 243 -9.30 -12.61 10.63
CA CYS A 243 -9.18 -13.20 9.31
C CYS A 243 -9.75 -12.22 8.29
N GLY A 244 -8.95 -11.80 7.33
CA GLY A 244 -9.36 -10.81 6.36
C GLY A 244 -8.75 -11.02 5.00
N SER A 245 -9.47 -10.57 3.95
CA SER A 245 -8.98 -10.59 2.57
C SER A 245 -8.76 -9.18 2.04
N SER A 246 -7.77 -9.04 1.15
CA SER A 246 -7.48 -7.81 0.42
C SER A 246 -6.93 -8.13 -0.97
N ALA A 247 -7.11 -7.22 -1.91
CA ALA A 247 -6.54 -7.36 -3.25
C ALA A 247 -5.35 -6.42 -3.44
N LEU A 248 -4.24 -6.99 -3.91
CA LEU A 248 -3.06 -6.27 -4.38
C LEU A 248 -3.27 -5.93 -5.86
N ARG A 249 -3.96 -4.83 -6.11
CA ARG A 249 -4.58 -4.48 -7.40
C ARG A 249 -3.61 -4.48 -8.59
N ALA A 250 -2.41 -3.97 -8.38
CA ALA A 250 -1.43 -3.83 -9.46
C ALA A 250 -0.82 -5.16 -9.93
N THR A 251 -0.95 -6.22 -9.14
CA THR A 251 -0.40 -7.53 -9.46
C THR A 251 -1.47 -8.62 -9.63
N GLY A 252 -2.76 -8.26 -9.50
CA GLY A 252 -3.85 -9.23 -9.58
C GLY A 252 -3.80 -10.31 -8.51
N VAL A 253 -3.22 -10.01 -7.35
CA VAL A 253 -3.05 -10.96 -6.24
C VAL A 253 -4.07 -10.68 -5.16
N MET A 254 -4.80 -11.70 -4.73
CA MET A 254 -5.58 -11.69 -3.51
C MET A 254 -4.74 -12.22 -2.36
N MET A 255 -4.80 -11.54 -1.23
CA MET A 255 -4.15 -11.94 0.01
C MET A 255 -5.20 -12.17 1.08
N VAL A 256 -5.10 -13.30 1.80
CA VAL A 256 -5.81 -13.53 3.06
C VAL A 256 -4.77 -13.60 4.15
N ASP A 257 -4.94 -12.82 5.23
CA ASP A 257 -4.10 -12.90 6.41
C ASP A 257 -4.95 -13.18 7.67
N SER A 258 -4.42 -14.03 8.54
CA SER A 258 -5.12 -14.52 9.72
C SER A 258 -4.20 -14.70 10.91
N GLY A 259 -4.73 -14.42 12.11
CA GLY A 259 -4.11 -14.77 13.38
C GLY A 259 -4.84 -15.92 14.01
N VAL A 260 -4.16 -17.04 14.16
CA VAL A 260 -4.74 -18.34 14.50
C VAL A 260 -4.20 -18.83 15.86
N GLU A 261 -4.97 -19.64 16.55
CA GLU A 261 -4.47 -20.36 17.73
C GLU A 261 -3.38 -21.37 17.29
N PRO A 262 -2.22 -21.43 17.97
CA PRO A 262 -1.17 -22.37 17.61
C PRO A 262 -1.67 -23.83 17.55
N GLY A 263 -1.29 -24.54 16.49
CA GLY A 263 -1.72 -25.90 16.21
C GLY A 263 -3.04 -26.03 15.44
N ARG A 264 -3.72 -24.91 15.12
CA ARG A 264 -4.97 -24.90 14.33
C ARG A 264 -4.82 -24.29 12.94
N GLU A 265 -3.59 -24.07 12.49
CA GLU A 265 -3.27 -23.38 11.26
C GLU A 265 -3.86 -24.10 10.03
N ALA A 266 -3.67 -25.40 9.92
CA ALA A 266 -4.20 -26.22 8.84
C ALA A 266 -5.74 -26.23 8.83
N GLN A 267 -6.38 -26.24 10.00
CA GLN A 267 -7.83 -26.17 10.12
C GLN A 267 -8.36 -24.79 9.66
N ALA A 268 -7.68 -23.71 10.02
CA ALA A 268 -8.05 -22.37 9.59
C ALA A 268 -7.88 -22.20 8.07
N GLU A 269 -6.78 -22.68 7.49
CA GLU A 269 -6.53 -22.69 6.06
C GLU A 269 -7.64 -23.44 5.31
N ALA A 270 -7.98 -24.65 5.74
CA ALA A 270 -9.05 -25.46 5.14
C ALA A 270 -10.41 -24.75 5.24
N ALA A 271 -10.71 -24.09 6.36
CA ALA A 271 -11.94 -23.33 6.53
C ALA A 271 -11.99 -22.10 5.59
N ILE A 272 -10.90 -21.38 5.43
CA ILE A 272 -10.79 -20.24 4.50
C ILE A 272 -11.02 -20.70 3.05
N LEU A 273 -10.35 -21.77 2.64
CA LEU A 273 -10.52 -22.35 1.29
C LEU A 273 -11.95 -22.84 1.06
N LYS A 274 -12.57 -23.41 2.07
CA LYS A 274 -13.98 -23.84 2.00
C LYS A 274 -14.90 -22.63 1.77
N GLU A 275 -14.74 -21.55 2.50
CA GLU A 275 -15.57 -20.34 2.32
C GLU A 275 -15.37 -19.72 0.93
N LEU A 276 -14.14 -19.72 0.39
CA LEU A 276 -13.88 -19.29 -0.97
C LEU A 276 -14.61 -20.19 -1.98
N ASN A 277 -14.49 -21.51 -1.85
CA ASN A 277 -15.16 -22.47 -2.71
C ASN A 277 -16.69 -22.31 -2.64
N ASP A 278 -17.25 -22.14 -1.44
CA ASP A 278 -18.69 -21.94 -1.25
C ASP A 278 -19.20 -20.65 -1.92
N LEU A 279 -18.38 -19.58 -1.98
CA LEU A 279 -18.69 -18.37 -2.75
C LEU A 279 -18.59 -18.59 -4.27
N CYS A 280 -17.65 -19.41 -4.71
CA CYS A 280 -17.44 -19.71 -6.12
C CYS A 280 -18.53 -20.63 -6.71
N THR A 281 -19.11 -21.52 -5.90
CA THR A 281 -20.01 -22.59 -6.37
C THR A 281 -21.45 -22.47 -5.88
N GLY A 282 -21.64 -21.75 -4.78
CA GLY A 282 -22.94 -21.58 -4.12
C GLY A 282 -23.54 -20.18 -4.31
N PRO A 283 -24.68 -19.93 -3.68
CA PRO A 283 -25.32 -18.62 -3.74
C PRO A 283 -24.59 -17.58 -2.90
N ILE A 284 -24.49 -16.37 -3.44
CA ILE A 284 -24.21 -15.15 -2.70
C ILE A 284 -25.56 -14.48 -2.50
N THR A 285 -25.99 -14.32 -1.25
CA THR A 285 -27.32 -13.80 -0.95
C THR A 285 -27.38 -12.29 -1.15
N GLU A 286 -28.57 -11.77 -1.48
CA GLU A 286 -28.80 -10.33 -1.59
C GLU A 286 -28.46 -9.59 -0.29
N GLN A 287 -28.73 -10.19 0.86
CA GLN A 287 -28.35 -9.62 2.16
C GLN A 287 -26.83 -9.46 2.31
N GLU A 288 -26.02 -10.43 1.86
CA GLU A 288 -24.55 -10.33 1.87
C GLU A 288 -24.07 -9.20 0.96
N MET A 289 -24.67 -9.09 -0.24
CA MET A 289 -24.36 -8.01 -1.18
C MET A 289 -24.73 -6.64 -0.61
N ASP A 290 -25.92 -6.50 -0.01
CA ASP A 290 -26.40 -5.24 0.56
C ASP A 290 -25.59 -4.79 1.77
N ASP A 291 -25.19 -5.70 2.65
CA ASP A 291 -24.34 -5.38 3.80
C ASP A 291 -22.97 -4.83 3.35
N CYS A 292 -22.36 -5.47 2.34
CA CYS A 292 -21.10 -5.03 1.77
C CYS A 292 -21.26 -3.73 0.97
N ARG A 293 -22.34 -3.61 0.20
CA ARG A 293 -22.66 -2.39 -0.58
C ARG A 293 -22.76 -1.16 0.32
N ARG A 294 -23.52 -1.27 1.43
CA ARG A 294 -23.64 -0.19 2.43
C ARG A 294 -22.28 0.22 3.00
N SER A 295 -21.44 -0.73 3.34
CA SER A 295 -20.10 -0.46 3.86
C SER A 295 -19.21 0.26 2.83
N LEU A 296 -19.24 -0.17 1.57
CA LEU A 296 -18.47 0.46 0.49
C LEU A 296 -18.98 1.87 0.16
N LEU A 297 -20.30 2.05 0.12
CA LEU A 297 -20.90 3.38 -0.10
C LEU A 297 -20.54 4.34 1.03
N SER A 298 -20.62 3.90 2.29
CA SER A 298 -20.20 4.72 3.44
C SER A 298 -18.72 5.11 3.35
N SER A 299 -17.85 4.20 2.87
CA SER A 299 -16.44 4.52 2.67
C SER A 299 -16.24 5.55 1.54
N LEU A 300 -17.05 5.50 0.48
CA LEU A 300 -17.03 6.49 -0.59
C LEU A 300 -17.58 7.86 -0.12
N ASP A 301 -18.60 7.87 0.74
CA ASP A 301 -19.13 9.09 1.34
C ASP A 301 -18.07 9.82 2.17
N SER A 302 -17.24 9.07 2.89
CA SER A 302 -16.19 9.61 3.78
C SER A 302 -14.92 10.07 3.03
N LEU A 303 -14.79 9.82 1.73
CA LEU A 303 -13.58 10.22 0.97
C LEU A 303 -13.36 11.73 0.99
N GLY A 304 -14.45 12.51 0.98
CA GLY A 304 -14.40 13.97 1.02
C GLY A 304 -14.01 14.57 2.37
N ASP A 305 -14.02 13.77 3.44
CA ASP A 305 -13.74 14.24 4.80
C ASP A 305 -12.24 14.47 5.04
N SER A 306 -11.39 13.99 4.15
CA SER A 306 -9.93 14.20 4.22
C SER A 306 -9.32 14.51 2.87
N LEU A 307 -8.28 15.34 2.86
CA LEU A 307 -7.50 15.65 1.66
C LEU A 307 -6.86 14.38 1.08
N GLY A 308 -6.27 13.54 1.93
CA GLY A 308 -5.65 12.29 1.52
C GLY A 308 -6.63 11.26 0.95
N GLY A 309 -7.91 11.29 1.35
CA GLY A 309 -8.96 10.43 0.79
C GLY A 309 -9.22 10.76 -0.68
N LEU A 310 -9.42 12.02 -1.00
CA LEU A 310 -9.62 12.50 -2.38
C LEU A 310 -8.36 12.30 -3.23
N GLU A 311 -7.19 12.61 -2.68
CA GLU A 311 -5.90 12.37 -3.34
C GLU A 311 -5.77 10.90 -3.74
N SER A 312 -5.93 9.98 -2.81
CA SER A 312 -5.83 8.54 -3.07
C SER A 312 -6.86 8.04 -4.10
N TRP A 313 -8.06 8.63 -4.10
CA TRP A 313 -9.10 8.31 -5.06
C TRP A 313 -8.69 8.68 -6.49
N TYR A 314 -8.25 9.91 -6.73
CA TYR A 314 -7.86 10.38 -8.06
C TYR A 314 -6.50 9.83 -8.50
N TYR A 315 -5.53 9.77 -7.59
CA TYR A 315 -4.21 9.21 -7.90
C TYR A 315 -4.29 7.75 -8.32
N GLY A 316 -5.17 6.97 -7.67
CA GLY A 316 -5.43 5.60 -8.09
C GLY A 316 -5.96 5.46 -9.52
N GLN A 317 -6.70 6.44 -10.05
CA GLN A 317 -7.16 6.49 -11.44
C GLN A 317 -6.04 6.89 -12.39
N ILE A 318 -5.23 7.89 -12.01
CA ILE A 318 -4.05 8.33 -12.78
C ILE A 318 -3.07 7.17 -12.99
N LEU A 319 -2.81 6.38 -11.94
CA LEU A 319 -1.91 5.22 -12.03
C LEU A 319 -2.41 4.11 -12.97
N ARG A 320 -3.71 4.04 -13.23
CA ARG A 320 -4.33 3.07 -14.15
C ARG A 320 -4.61 3.64 -15.53
N ASP A 321 -4.17 4.88 -15.80
CA ASP A 321 -4.46 5.62 -17.04
C ASP A 321 -5.97 5.71 -17.36
N GLU A 322 -6.79 5.87 -16.30
CA GLU A 322 -8.23 5.98 -16.38
C GLU A 322 -8.67 7.45 -16.49
N ALA A 323 -9.81 7.69 -17.13
CA ALA A 323 -10.46 8.98 -17.09
C ALA A 323 -10.88 9.33 -15.64
N LEU A 324 -10.56 10.54 -15.18
CA LEU A 324 -10.86 10.97 -13.82
C LEU A 324 -12.38 11.07 -13.61
N ALA A 325 -12.87 10.34 -12.64
CA ALA A 325 -14.26 10.33 -12.24
C ALA A 325 -14.39 10.64 -10.72
N PRO A 326 -15.41 11.40 -10.31
CA PRO A 326 -15.61 11.72 -8.90
C PRO A 326 -16.09 10.50 -8.09
N PRO A 327 -15.99 10.52 -6.74
CA PRO A 327 -16.46 9.44 -5.88
C PRO A 327 -17.94 9.06 -6.10
N GLU A 328 -18.78 10.02 -6.51
CA GLU A 328 -20.19 9.81 -6.84
C GLU A 328 -20.37 8.79 -7.97
N TYR A 329 -19.49 8.81 -8.96
CA TYR A 329 -19.50 7.79 -10.02
C TYR A 329 -19.14 6.41 -9.46
N GLY A 330 -18.19 6.34 -8.51
CA GLY A 330 -17.87 5.12 -7.78
C GLY A 330 -19.08 4.54 -7.04
N LYS A 331 -19.95 5.38 -6.48
CA LYS A 331 -21.21 4.93 -5.84
C LYS A 331 -22.17 4.31 -6.85
N VAL A 332 -22.31 4.93 -8.04
CA VAL A 332 -23.13 4.36 -9.12
C VAL A 332 -22.63 2.98 -9.50
N LEU A 333 -21.33 2.83 -9.73
CA LEU A 333 -20.73 1.53 -10.06
C LEU A 333 -20.93 0.52 -8.93
N THR A 334 -20.72 0.92 -7.66
CA THR A 334 -20.91 0.03 -6.50
C THR A 334 -22.34 -0.50 -6.39
N ASN A 335 -23.34 0.33 -6.70
CA ASN A 335 -24.74 -0.08 -6.71
C ASN A 335 -25.07 -1.04 -7.84
N ALA A 336 -24.35 -0.99 -8.95
CA ALA A 336 -24.58 -1.82 -10.12
C ALA A 336 -23.96 -3.23 -10.02
N VAL A 337 -23.00 -3.44 -9.09
CA VAL A 337 -22.30 -4.74 -8.94
C VAL A 337 -23.28 -5.86 -8.61
N THR A 338 -23.20 -6.93 -9.35
CA THR A 338 -24.03 -8.15 -9.20
C THR A 338 -23.30 -9.26 -8.46
N ALA A 339 -24.06 -10.21 -7.91
CA ALA A 339 -23.50 -11.40 -7.27
C ALA A 339 -22.74 -12.31 -8.26
N ASP A 340 -23.15 -12.33 -9.53
CA ASP A 340 -22.48 -13.11 -10.55
C ASP A 340 -21.10 -12.54 -10.90
N GLU A 341 -20.98 -11.22 -11.06
CA GLU A 341 -19.66 -10.56 -11.24
C GLU A 341 -18.74 -10.83 -10.06
N VAL A 342 -19.26 -10.78 -8.83
CA VAL A 342 -18.48 -11.11 -7.63
C VAL A 342 -17.99 -12.56 -7.68
N ARG A 343 -18.84 -13.48 -8.08
CA ARG A 343 -18.50 -14.91 -8.21
C ARG A 343 -17.41 -15.12 -9.27
N GLU A 344 -17.57 -14.53 -10.46
CA GLU A 344 -16.58 -14.62 -11.55
C GLU A 344 -15.21 -14.13 -11.11
N VAL A 345 -15.15 -13.00 -10.39
CA VAL A 345 -13.88 -12.49 -9.83
C VAL A 345 -13.27 -13.50 -8.86
N LEU A 346 -14.05 -14.05 -7.93
CA LEU A 346 -13.52 -15.02 -6.95
C LEU A 346 -13.08 -16.32 -7.61
N GLN A 347 -13.79 -16.81 -8.62
CA GLN A 347 -13.42 -18.01 -9.39
C GLN A 347 -12.10 -17.84 -10.16
N SER A 348 -11.71 -16.62 -10.49
CA SER A 348 -10.46 -16.36 -11.22
C SER A 348 -9.20 -16.49 -10.37
N TYR A 349 -9.32 -16.59 -9.05
CA TYR A 349 -8.19 -16.69 -8.14
C TYR A 349 -7.76 -18.15 -7.89
N HIS A 350 -6.47 -18.41 -8.02
CA HIS A 350 -5.83 -19.70 -7.75
C HIS A 350 -4.90 -19.59 -6.56
N TYR A 351 -5.06 -20.46 -5.57
CA TYR A 351 -4.19 -20.49 -4.41
C TYR A 351 -2.76 -20.88 -4.83
N SER A 352 -1.79 -20.07 -4.45
CA SER A 352 -0.41 -20.20 -4.91
C SER A 352 0.60 -20.35 -3.79
N VAL A 353 0.48 -19.57 -2.70
CA VAL A 353 1.41 -19.62 -1.58
C VAL A 353 0.68 -19.56 -0.26
N GLY A 354 0.93 -20.53 0.61
CA GLY A 354 0.63 -20.51 2.03
C GLY A 354 1.90 -20.29 2.84
N TYR A 355 1.92 -19.31 3.73
CA TYR A 355 3.02 -19.06 4.65
C TYR A 355 2.51 -18.99 6.08
N THR A 356 3.13 -19.78 6.97
CA THR A 356 2.70 -19.90 8.36
C THR A 356 3.87 -19.58 9.30
N LEU A 357 3.61 -18.73 10.30
CA LEU A 357 4.44 -18.65 11.50
C LEU A 357 3.75 -19.47 12.59
N THR A 358 4.39 -20.52 13.05
CA THR A 358 3.87 -21.40 14.09
C THR A 358 4.69 -21.32 15.36
N ALA A 359 4.09 -21.71 16.49
CA ALA A 359 4.81 -21.77 17.75
C ALA A 359 5.77 -22.96 17.76
N LYS A 360 7.02 -22.73 18.18
CA LYS A 360 7.94 -23.84 18.46
C LYS A 360 7.46 -24.57 19.70
N GLY A 361 7.26 -25.89 19.59
CA GLY A 361 6.87 -26.75 20.74
C GLY A 361 7.90 -26.67 21.88
N GLU A 362 7.42 -26.67 23.12
CA GLU A 362 8.28 -26.70 24.32
C GLU A 362 8.99 -28.08 24.54
N GLY A 363 9.28 -28.82 23.49
CA GLY A 363 9.61 -30.22 23.58
C GLY A 363 10.92 -30.72 22.99
N GLU A 364 11.95 -29.87 22.77
CA GLU A 364 13.27 -30.35 22.33
C GLU A 364 14.42 -29.51 22.92
N ASN A 365 14.51 -29.47 24.26
CA ASN A 365 15.76 -29.23 24.97
C ASN A 365 15.92 -30.36 26.00
N ALA A 366 16.44 -31.47 25.56
CA ALA A 366 17.05 -32.50 26.42
C ALA A 366 18.46 -32.76 25.91
#